data_a36288c548cb2a571d36acb14f97646a
#
_entry.id   a36288c548cb2a571d36acb14f97646a
#
_cell.length_a   1.000
_cell.length_b   1.000
_cell.length_c   1.000
_cell.angle_alpha   90.00
_cell.angle_beta   90.00
_cell.angle_gamma   90.00
#
_symmetry.space_group_name_H-M   'P 1'
#
loop_
_entity.id
_entity.type
_entity.pdbx_description
1 polymer ?
#
loop_
_entity_poly.entity_id
_entity_poly.type
_entity_poly.pdbx_seq_one_letter_code
_entity_poly.pdbx_strand_id
1 'polypeptide(L)'
;MQIVEYFKTPIWIEEKPEFVKSLNIASNQYIKDAKKREKDYIKKHGDFGRSYHSTPLVYDNNFLDFRNYIGLKSWEFLDWCGFDMQQYTTMFSELWVQELSLIHI
;
A
#
# COMPACT_ATOMS: atom_id res chain seq x y z
N MET A 1 -3.30 19.54 38.12
CA MET A 1 -3.35 18.38 37.23
C MET A 1 -2.01 18.21 36.56
N GLN A 2 -1.46 17.01 36.57
CA GLN A 2 -0.23 16.67 35.89
C GLN A 2 -0.53 15.74 34.73
N ILE A 3 -0.06 16.08 33.52
CA ILE A 3 -0.22 15.24 32.34
C ILE A 3 1.16 14.67 32.00
N VAL A 4 1.22 13.35 31.90
CA VAL A 4 2.46 12.64 31.55
C VAL A 4 2.20 11.80 30.30
N GLU A 5 3.04 12.03 29.29
CA GLU A 5 2.98 11.25 28.06
C GLU A 5 4.05 10.15 28.11
N TYR A 6 3.61 8.90 28.16
CA TYR A 6 4.53 7.76 28.19
C TYR A 6 4.89 7.24 26.80
N PHE A 7 3.98 7.46 25.82
CA PHE A 7 4.16 6.91 24.47
C PHE A 7 3.97 7.99 23.43
N LYS A 8 4.90 8.06 22.50
CA LYS A 8 4.81 8.89 21.31
C LYS A 8 4.71 7.98 20.11
N THR A 9 3.83 8.34 19.17
CA THR A 9 3.70 7.62 17.91
C THR A 9 4.39 8.44 16.82
N PRO A 10 5.61 8.09 16.43
CA PRO A 10 6.27 8.79 15.35
C PRO A 10 5.61 8.44 14.02
N ILE A 11 5.58 9.41 13.10
CA ILE A 11 5.03 9.26 11.76
C ILE A 11 6.10 9.69 10.77
N TRP A 12 6.38 8.83 9.80
CA TRP A 12 7.25 9.15 8.70
C TRP A 12 6.44 9.71 7.55
N ILE A 13 6.85 10.88 7.05
CA ILE A 13 6.21 11.53 5.90
C ILE A 13 7.28 11.84 4.87
N GLU A 14 7.05 11.44 3.63
CA GLU A 14 7.90 11.79 2.51
C GLU A 14 7.10 12.41 1.38
N GLU A 15 7.73 13.37 0.70
CA GLU A 15 7.17 13.95 -0.49
C GLU A 15 7.39 13.01 -1.69
N LYS A 16 6.63 13.24 -2.74
CA LYS A 16 6.47 12.39 -3.93
C LYS A 16 7.76 11.76 -4.46
N PRO A 17 8.00 10.46 -4.24
CA PRO A 17 9.09 9.76 -4.93
C PRO A 17 8.87 9.70 -6.43
N GLU A 18 9.95 9.56 -7.20
CA GLU A 18 9.92 9.57 -8.67
C GLU A 18 9.05 8.48 -9.28
N PHE A 19 8.95 7.33 -8.61
CA PHE A 19 8.18 6.20 -9.12
C PHE A 19 6.66 6.35 -8.98
N VAL A 20 6.14 7.37 -8.29
CA VAL A 20 4.71 7.51 -8.00
C VAL A 20 3.88 7.55 -9.28
N LYS A 21 4.35 8.23 -10.31
CA LYS A 21 3.61 8.33 -11.57
C LYS A 21 3.42 6.96 -12.24
N SER A 22 4.48 6.19 -12.39
CA SER A 22 4.41 4.86 -12.99
C SER A 22 3.64 3.89 -12.10
N LEU A 23 3.77 4.02 -10.78
CA LEU A 23 3.01 3.24 -9.82
C LEU A 23 1.51 3.46 -9.97
N ASN A 24 1.07 4.71 -10.11
CA ASN A 24 -0.33 5.07 -10.30
C ASN A 24 -0.89 4.51 -11.61
N ILE A 25 -0.11 4.57 -12.69
CA ILE A 25 -0.52 4.02 -13.99
C ILE A 25 -0.74 2.50 -13.86
N ALA A 26 0.22 1.79 -13.26
CA ALA A 26 0.11 0.34 -13.06
C ALA A 26 -1.06 -0.01 -12.15
N SER A 27 -1.24 0.72 -11.06
CA SER A 27 -2.34 0.51 -10.11
C SER A 27 -3.71 0.66 -10.77
N ASN A 28 -3.88 1.69 -11.59
CA ASN A 28 -5.13 1.91 -12.32
C ASN A 28 -5.41 0.77 -13.30
N GLN A 29 -4.38 0.25 -13.96
CA GLN A 29 -4.54 -0.88 -14.88
C GLN A 29 -4.96 -2.15 -14.14
N TYR A 30 -4.37 -2.41 -12.98
CA TYR A 30 -4.72 -3.58 -12.18
C TYR A 30 -6.16 -3.50 -11.63
N ILE A 31 -6.64 -2.32 -11.33
CA ILE A 31 -8.05 -2.13 -10.94
C ILE A 31 -8.97 -2.37 -12.12
N LYS A 32 -8.63 -1.91 -13.32
CA LYS A 32 -9.39 -2.20 -14.54
C LYS A 32 -9.46 -3.70 -14.79
N ASP A 33 -8.35 -4.42 -14.61
CA ASP A 33 -8.29 -5.86 -14.77
C ASP A 33 -9.17 -6.57 -13.73
N ALA A 34 -9.18 -6.08 -12.48
CA ALA A 34 -10.05 -6.60 -11.43
C ALA A 34 -11.53 -6.45 -11.80
N LYS A 35 -11.91 -5.30 -12.33
CA LYS A 35 -13.29 -5.05 -12.78
C LYS A 35 -13.68 -5.96 -13.95
N LYS A 36 -12.74 -6.25 -14.86
CA LYS A 36 -13.00 -7.21 -15.95
C LYS A 36 -13.27 -8.61 -15.44
N ARG A 37 -12.55 -9.04 -14.40
CA ARG A 37 -12.78 -10.37 -13.80
C ARG A 37 -14.18 -10.50 -13.21
N GLU A 38 -14.76 -9.39 -12.75
CA GLU A 38 -16.07 -9.37 -12.12
C GLU A 38 -17.18 -8.82 -13.04
N LYS A 39 -16.90 -8.77 -14.34
CA LYS A 39 -17.80 -8.16 -15.33
C LYS A 39 -19.23 -8.71 -15.29
N ASP A 40 -19.37 -10.03 -15.18
CA ASP A 40 -20.69 -10.66 -15.18
C ASP A 40 -21.47 -10.34 -13.91
N TYR A 41 -20.80 -10.28 -12.78
CA TYR A 41 -21.42 -9.88 -11.52
C TYR A 41 -21.90 -8.43 -11.58
N ILE A 42 -21.06 -7.52 -12.09
CA ILE A 42 -21.39 -6.10 -12.22
C ILE A 42 -22.60 -5.92 -13.13
N LYS A 43 -22.64 -6.63 -14.26
CA LYS A 43 -23.75 -6.59 -15.20
C LYS A 43 -25.07 -7.02 -14.56
N LYS A 44 -25.03 -8.00 -13.67
CA LYS A 44 -26.22 -8.54 -13.02
C LYS A 44 -26.66 -7.72 -11.80
N HIS A 45 -25.74 -7.20 -11.02
CA HIS A 45 -26.02 -6.59 -9.71
C HIS A 45 -25.60 -5.12 -9.59
N GLY A 46 -24.90 -4.56 -10.61
CA GLY A 46 -24.28 -3.23 -10.52
C GLY A 46 -23.02 -3.24 -9.68
N ASP A 47 -22.37 -2.09 -9.57
CA ASP A 47 -21.10 -1.95 -8.84
C ASP A 47 -21.20 -1.07 -7.59
N PHE A 48 -22.40 -0.62 -7.24
CA PHE A 48 -22.62 0.23 -6.07
C PHE A 48 -22.22 -0.51 -4.78
N GLY A 49 -21.44 0.15 -3.97
CA GLY A 49 -20.99 -0.41 -2.68
C GLY A 49 -19.88 -1.47 -2.77
N ARG A 50 -19.40 -1.78 -3.97
CA ARG A 50 -18.36 -2.77 -4.14
C ARG A 50 -16.97 -2.17 -4.01
N SER A 51 -16.04 -2.96 -3.53
CA SER A 51 -14.62 -2.69 -3.63
C SER A 51 -13.97 -3.67 -4.62
N TYR A 52 -12.92 -3.23 -5.28
CA TYR A 52 -12.16 -4.05 -6.22
C TYR A 52 -10.70 -4.07 -5.80
N HIS A 53 -10.09 -5.24 -5.81
CA HIS A 53 -8.67 -5.33 -5.53
C HIS A 53 -7.97 -6.22 -6.54
N SER A 54 -6.70 -5.93 -6.77
CA SER A 54 -5.86 -6.66 -7.69
C SER A 54 -5.56 -8.07 -7.18
N THR A 55 -4.97 -8.88 -8.06
CA THR A 55 -4.21 -10.07 -7.65
C THR A 55 -3.01 -9.66 -6.80
N PRO A 56 -2.39 -10.60 -6.06
CA PRO A 56 -1.18 -10.28 -5.28
C PRO A 56 -0.06 -9.71 -6.15
N LEU A 57 0.59 -8.66 -5.65
CA LEU A 57 1.60 -7.88 -6.38
C LEU A 57 2.99 -7.91 -5.73
N VAL A 58 3.21 -8.74 -4.73
CA VAL A 58 4.49 -8.76 -4.00
C VAL A 58 5.68 -8.96 -4.93
N TYR A 59 5.54 -9.76 -5.98
CA TYR A 59 6.60 -10.04 -6.94
C TYR A 59 6.40 -9.34 -8.29
N ASP A 60 5.46 -8.41 -8.37
CA ASP A 60 5.20 -7.69 -9.61
C ASP A 60 6.30 -6.67 -9.88
N ASN A 61 6.85 -6.67 -11.11
CA ASN A 61 7.95 -5.80 -11.48
C ASN A 61 7.57 -4.32 -11.49
N ASN A 62 6.32 -3.98 -11.74
CA ASN A 62 5.86 -2.60 -11.70
C ASN A 62 5.89 -2.00 -10.30
N PHE A 63 5.96 -2.85 -9.27
CA PHE A 63 6.04 -2.43 -7.87
C PHE A 63 7.43 -2.63 -7.26
N LEU A 64 8.43 -3.00 -8.06
CA LEU A 64 9.78 -3.26 -7.56
C LEU A 64 10.38 -2.02 -6.89
N ASP A 65 10.33 -0.87 -7.55
CA ASP A 65 10.88 0.37 -7.00
C ASP A 65 10.14 0.79 -5.73
N PHE A 66 8.83 0.64 -5.71
CA PHE A 66 8.02 0.89 -4.52
C PHE A 66 8.43 -0.02 -3.37
N ARG A 67 8.56 -1.32 -3.61
CA ARG A 67 8.95 -2.29 -2.57
C ARG A 67 10.32 -1.97 -2.00
N ASN A 68 11.30 -1.71 -2.87
CA ASN A 68 12.65 -1.39 -2.46
C ASN A 68 12.70 -0.10 -1.64
N TYR A 69 11.99 0.91 -2.08
CA TYR A 69 11.91 2.20 -1.39
C TYR A 69 11.28 2.04 -0.01
N ILE A 70 10.10 1.45 0.07
CA ILE A 70 9.39 1.27 1.35
C ILE A 70 10.17 0.34 2.27
N GLY A 71 10.76 -0.73 1.74
CA GLY A 71 11.58 -1.64 2.53
C GLY A 71 12.77 -0.94 3.18
N LEU A 72 13.52 -0.15 2.40
CA LEU A 72 14.65 0.61 2.92
C LEU A 72 14.22 1.68 3.93
N LYS A 73 13.19 2.45 3.59
CA LYS A 73 12.72 3.54 4.47
C LYS A 73 12.09 3.01 5.74
N SER A 74 11.41 1.88 5.68
CA SER A 74 10.88 1.22 6.88
C SER A 74 12.00 0.78 7.81
N TRP A 75 13.05 0.21 7.25
CA TRP A 75 14.23 -0.19 8.01
C TRP A 75 14.88 1.02 8.69
N GLU A 76 15.14 2.09 7.94
CA GLU A 76 15.73 3.33 8.45
C GLU A 76 14.86 3.95 9.55
N PHE A 77 13.54 3.94 9.35
CA PHE A 77 12.61 4.50 10.32
C PHE A 77 12.58 3.70 11.62
N LEU A 78 12.58 2.38 11.54
CA LEU A 78 12.62 1.52 12.72
C LEU A 78 13.96 1.68 13.47
N ASP A 79 15.07 1.81 12.75
CA ASP A 79 16.36 2.11 13.33
C ASP A 79 16.34 3.45 14.07
N TRP A 80 15.76 4.47 13.44
CA TRP A 80 15.59 5.79 14.07
C TRP A 80 14.72 5.71 15.33
N CYS A 81 13.71 4.85 15.35
CA CYS A 81 12.86 4.63 16.53
C CYS A 81 13.57 3.94 17.69
N GLY A 82 14.80 3.46 17.49
CA GLY A 82 15.60 2.83 18.53
C GLY A 82 15.59 1.30 18.51
N PHE A 83 14.99 0.67 17.51
CA PHE A 83 15.05 -0.78 17.33
C PHE A 83 16.44 -1.18 16.80
N ASP A 84 16.95 -2.31 17.26
CA ASP A 84 18.20 -2.86 16.71
C ASP A 84 17.89 -3.59 15.40
N MET A 85 18.17 -2.93 14.29
CA MET A 85 17.83 -3.44 12.95
C MET A 85 18.98 -4.14 12.25
N GLN A 86 20.15 -4.27 12.88
CA GLN A 86 21.34 -4.79 12.21
C GLN A 86 21.21 -6.25 11.75
N GLN A 87 20.38 -7.05 12.44
CA GLN A 87 20.17 -8.46 12.11
C GLN A 87 18.83 -8.70 11.41
N TYR A 88 18.13 -7.65 11.03
CA TYR A 88 16.78 -7.75 10.46
C TYR A 88 16.70 -7.04 9.12
N THR A 89 15.83 -7.55 8.28
CA THR A 89 15.42 -6.89 7.03
C THR A 89 13.92 -6.69 7.05
N THR A 90 13.47 -5.67 6.31
CA THR A 90 12.04 -5.47 6.08
C THR A 90 11.65 -6.17 4.78
N MET A 91 10.48 -6.79 4.77
CA MET A 91 9.94 -7.44 3.59
C MET A 91 8.43 -7.30 3.54
N PHE A 92 7.88 -7.32 2.34
CA PHE A 92 6.43 -7.38 2.16
C PHE A 92 5.96 -8.83 2.24
N SER A 93 5.00 -9.10 3.10
CA SER A 93 4.28 -10.38 3.11
C SER A 93 3.15 -10.38 2.10
N GLU A 94 2.48 -9.23 1.94
CA GLU A 94 1.36 -9.06 1.03
C GLU A 94 1.40 -7.67 0.41
N LEU A 95 0.95 -7.54 -0.83
CA LEU A 95 0.84 -6.27 -1.53
C LEU A 95 -0.25 -6.41 -2.59
N TRP A 96 -1.21 -5.48 -2.58
CA TRP A 96 -2.24 -5.37 -3.61
C TRP A 96 -2.71 -3.93 -3.69
N VAL A 97 -3.41 -3.59 -4.78
CA VAL A 97 -4.10 -2.30 -4.91
C VAL A 97 -5.60 -2.54 -4.78
N GLN A 98 -6.29 -1.57 -4.20
CA GLN A 98 -7.71 -1.67 -3.95
C GLN A 98 -8.39 -0.34 -4.28
N GLU A 99 -9.55 -0.43 -4.92
CA GLU A 99 -10.45 0.70 -5.10
C GLU A 99 -11.66 0.52 -4.19
N LEU A 100 -11.90 1.48 -3.33
CA LEU A 100 -13.02 1.49 -2.41
C LEU A 100 -14.13 2.38 -2.97
N SER A 101 -15.39 1.96 -2.79
CA SER A 101 -16.53 2.83 -3.08
C SER A 101 -16.67 3.91 -2.00
N LEU A 102 -17.45 4.95 -2.30
CA LEU A 102 -17.74 6.02 -1.32
C LEU A 102 -18.38 5.51 -0.04
N ILE A 103 -19.09 4.40 -0.10
CA ILE A 103 -19.71 3.75 1.05
C ILE A 103 -18.66 3.24 2.06
N HIS A 104 -17.46 2.89 1.58
CA HIS A 104 -16.40 2.36 2.42
C HIS A 104 -15.45 3.44 2.97
N ILE A 105 -15.63 4.67 2.56
CA ILE A 105 -14.87 5.81 3.03
C ILE A 105 -15.60 6.49 4.19
#